data_d5f6d169ca2ebe32d22ce320159adebd
#
_entry.id   d5f6d169ca2ebe32d22ce320159adebd
#
_cell.length_a   1.000
_cell.length_b   1.000
_cell.length_c   1.000
_cell.angle_alpha   90.00
_cell.angle_beta   90.00
_cell.angle_gamma   90.00
#
_symmetry.space_group_name_H-M   'P 1'
#
loop_
_entity.id
_entity.type
_entity.pdbx_description
1 polymer ?
#
loop_
_entity_poly.entity_id
_entity_poly.type
_entity_poly.pdbx_seq_one_letter_code
_entity_poly.pdbx_strand_id
1 'polypeptide(L)'
;MVQAELAGQVALVTGATRGIGRAIALELGRSGATVVGTATTVDGAAKIAAALADAGMAGTGMGLDVTDAAATEAALSAIDAQYGAITILVNNAGITRDNLLLRMKDDEWDAIMATNLKPAFRLAKAVLRGMMKARHGRIIQIGSVVGSSGNPGQANYAAAKAALLGFTKSLAQEVGSRNITVNCVAPGFIDTDMTR
;
A
#
# COMPACT_ATOMS: atom_id res chain seq x y z
N MET A 1 23.82 2.48 16.53
CA MET A 1 22.44 3.00 16.65
C MET A 1 21.99 3.34 15.24
N VAL A 2 20.98 2.67 14.71
CA VAL A 2 20.37 3.08 13.44
C VAL A 2 19.75 4.45 13.71
N GLN A 3 20.14 5.46 12.96
CA GLN A 3 19.62 6.79 13.07
C GLN A 3 18.11 6.71 12.73
N ALA A 4 17.23 7.26 13.56
CA ALA A 4 15.78 7.25 13.34
C ALA A 4 15.43 8.26 12.22
N GLU A 5 15.78 7.88 10.97
CA GLU A 5 15.66 8.73 9.76
C GLU A 5 14.21 9.16 9.49
N LEU A 6 13.24 8.35 9.96
CA LEU A 6 11.81 8.59 9.78
C LEU A 6 11.09 9.05 11.05
N ALA A 7 11.83 9.54 12.06
CA ALA A 7 11.21 10.06 13.28
C ALA A 7 10.21 11.19 12.96
N GLY A 8 9.02 11.10 13.56
CA GLY A 8 7.93 12.02 13.32
C GLY A 8 7.15 11.81 12.02
N GLN A 9 7.51 10.81 11.21
CA GLN A 9 6.74 10.42 10.02
C GLN A 9 5.63 9.44 10.40
N VAL A 10 4.47 9.56 9.75
CA VAL A 10 3.35 8.61 9.87
C VAL A 10 3.25 7.81 8.58
N ALA A 11 3.38 6.50 8.68
CA ALA A 11 3.35 5.57 7.55
C ALA A 11 2.08 4.73 7.55
N LEU A 12 1.31 4.77 6.46
CA LEU A 12 0.22 3.85 6.20
C LEU A 12 0.69 2.76 5.23
N VAL A 13 0.61 1.49 5.66
CA VAL A 13 0.96 0.33 4.84
C VAL A 13 -0.26 -0.56 4.66
N THR A 14 -0.79 -0.67 3.45
CA THR A 14 -1.95 -1.52 3.20
C THR A 14 -1.55 -2.99 3.02
N GLY A 15 -2.36 -3.93 3.58
CA GLY A 15 -2.09 -5.36 3.48
C GLY A 15 -0.82 -5.79 4.23
N ALA A 16 -0.64 -5.32 5.47
CA ALA A 16 0.58 -5.49 6.27
C ALA A 16 0.59 -6.75 7.16
N THR A 17 -0.35 -7.67 7.01
CA THR A 17 -0.45 -8.86 7.88
C THR A 17 0.69 -9.86 7.66
N ARG A 18 1.19 -9.97 6.43
CA ARG A 18 2.19 -10.97 6.00
C ARG A 18 3.01 -10.50 4.80
N GLY A 19 3.98 -11.31 4.39
CA GLY A 19 4.77 -11.13 3.17
C GLY A 19 5.44 -9.76 3.09
N ILE A 20 5.40 -9.17 1.90
CA ILE A 20 6.04 -7.89 1.58
C ILE A 20 5.50 -6.75 2.46
N GLY A 21 4.18 -6.67 2.63
CA GLY A 21 3.57 -5.60 3.44
C GLY A 21 4.03 -5.63 4.90
N ARG A 22 4.13 -6.82 5.51
CA ARG A 22 4.66 -6.97 6.87
C ARG A 22 6.13 -6.57 6.96
N ALA A 23 6.94 -6.98 6.01
CA ALA A 23 8.36 -6.63 5.98
C ALA A 23 8.57 -5.12 5.87
N ILE A 24 7.79 -4.45 4.99
CA ILE A 24 7.82 -2.99 4.84
C ILE A 24 7.38 -2.29 6.14
N ALA A 25 6.27 -2.73 6.75
CA ALA A 25 5.77 -2.13 7.99
C ALA A 25 6.82 -2.19 9.11
N LEU A 26 7.48 -3.34 9.29
CA LEU A 26 8.54 -3.50 10.29
C LEU A 26 9.78 -2.65 9.95
N GLU A 27 10.17 -2.54 8.69
CA GLU A 27 11.34 -1.75 8.31
C GLU A 27 11.13 -0.25 8.50
N LEU A 28 9.94 0.26 8.12
CA LEU A 28 9.56 1.65 8.38
C LEU A 28 9.54 1.94 9.90
N GLY A 29 9.03 1.00 10.70
CA GLY A 29 9.06 1.12 12.16
C GLY A 29 10.49 1.11 12.73
N ARG A 30 11.39 0.25 12.23
CA ARG A 30 12.81 0.25 12.62
C ARG A 30 13.50 1.57 12.29
N SER A 31 13.11 2.18 11.18
CA SER A 31 13.59 3.50 10.74
C SER A 31 12.99 4.67 11.55
N GLY A 32 12.09 4.41 12.50
CA GLY A 32 11.54 5.41 13.42
C GLY A 32 10.18 6.00 13.04
N ALA A 33 9.54 5.51 11.98
CA ALA A 33 8.18 5.94 11.64
C ALA A 33 7.14 5.37 12.61
N THR A 34 6.06 6.12 12.84
CA THR A 34 4.83 5.57 13.41
C THR A 34 4.07 4.85 12.30
N VAL A 35 3.87 3.54 12.45
CA VAL A 35 3.31 2.70 11.38
C VAL A 35 1.87 2.31 11.66
N VAL A 36 0.97 2.59 10.71
CA VAL A 36 -0.37 2.01 10.70
C VAL A 36 -0.42 0.98 9.57
N GLY A 37 -0.47 -0.29 9.93
CA GLY A 37 -0.61 -1.39 8.98
C GLY A 37 -2.07 -1.83 8.87
N THR A 38 -2.58 -2.12 7.67
CA THR A 38 -3.96 -2.56 7.53
C THR A 38 -4.10 -4.03 7.17
N ALA A 39 -5.21 -4.62 7.60
CA ALA A 39 -5.66 -5.96 7.28
C ALA A 39 -7.16 -5.97 7.04
N THR A 40 -7.67 -6.93 6.26
CA THR A 40 -9.11 -7.05 6.01
C THR A 40 -9.91 -7.60 7.21
N THR A 41 -9.22 -8.17 8.21
CA THR A 41 -9.84 -8.76 9.39
C THR A 41 -9.32 -8.13 10.68
N VAL A 42 -10.14 -8.14 11.73
CA VAL A 42 -9.76 -7.68 13.07
C VAL A 42 -8.55 -8.48 13.61
N ASP A 43 -8.55 -9.79 13.37
CA ASP A 43 -7.46 -10.69 13.78
C ASP A 43 -6.14 -10.35 13.07
N GLY A 44 -6.22 -10.03 11.77
CA GLY A 44 -5.06 -9.55 11.01
C GLY A 44 -4.54 -8.22 11.52
N ALA A 45 -5.42 -7.29 11.88
CA ALA A 45 -5.02 -6.03 12.49
C ALA A 45 -4.34 -6.23 13.85
N ALA A 46 -4.88 -7.11 14.70
CA ALA A 46 -4.28 -7.46 15.98
C ALA A 46 -2.88 -8.06 15.83
N LYS A 47 -2.67 -8.93 14.83
CA LYS A 47 -1.35 -9.50 14.52
C LYS A 47 -0.33 -8.44 14.10
N ILE A 48 -0.75 -7.42 13.34
CA ILE A 48 0.12 -6.30 12.96
C ILE A 48 0.51 -5.50 14.20
N ALA A 49 -0.47 -5.15 15.04
CA ALA A 49 -0.24 -4.39 16.26
C ALA A 49 0.72 -5.11 17.19
N ALA A 50 0.52 -6.42 17.41
CA ALA A 50 1.42 -7.25 18.22
C ALA A 50 2.85 -7.27 17.65
N ALA A 51 2.99 -7.47 16.32
CA ALA A 51 4.31 -7.52 15.70
C ALA A 51 5.10 -6.20 15.82
N LEU A 52 4.41 -5.06 15.75
CA LEU A 52 5.03 -3.74 15.98
C LEU A 52 5.40 -3.56 17.46
N ALA A 53 4.51 -3.92 18.40
CA ALA A 53 4.75 -3.81 19.83
C ALA A 53 5.91 -4.71 20.30
N ASP A 54 5.93 -5.98 19.87
CA ASP A 54 6.99 -6.94 20.19
C ASP A 54 8.37 -6.47 19.69
N ALA A 55 8.38 -5.70 18.60
CA ALA A 55 9.60 -5.10 18.06
C ALA A 55 9.92 -3.71 18.69
N GLY A 56 9.15 -3.22 19.65
CA GLY A 56 9.33 -1.92 20.31
C GLY A 56 9.08 -0.72 19.37
N MET A 57 8.25 -0.88 18.35
CA MET A 57 7.97 0.13 17.34
C MET A 57 6.66 0.86 17.62
N ALA A 58 6.62 2.16 17.29
CA ALA A 58 5.40 2.95 17.37
C ALA A 58 4.43 2.59 16.24
N GLY A 59 3.15 2.44 16.56
CA GLY A 59 2.13 2.19 15.56
C GLY A 59 1.05 1.21 15.99
N THR A 60 0.24 0.78 15.03
CA THR A 60 -0.88 -0.15 15.27
C THR A 60 -1.28 -0.91 14.02
N GLY A 61 -2.13 -1.92 14.19
CA GLY A 61 -2.87 -2.57 13.11
C GLY A 61 -4.30 -2.06 13.07
N MET A 62 -4.84 -1.89 11.86
CA MET A 62 -6.21 -1.41 11.62
C MET A 62 -6.94 -2.32 10.64
N GLY A 63 -8.20 -2.65 10.96
CA GLY A 63 -9.09 -3.37 10.05
C GLY A 63 -9.52 -2.43 8.91
N LEU A 64 -9.23 -2.81 7.66
CA LEU A 64 -9.63 -2.04 6.48
C LEU A 64 -9.72 -2.94 5.25
N ASP A 65 -10.89 -3.02 4.67
CA ASP A 65 -11.04 -3.43 3.28
C ASP A 65 -10.84 -2.19 2.38
N VAL A 66 -9.74 -2.18 1.63
CA VAL A 66 -9.37 -1.05 0.77
C VAL A 66 -10.36 -0.83 -0.39
N THR A 67 -11.22 -1.80 -0.69
CA THR A 67 -12.27 -1.67 -1.72
C THR A 67 -13.45 -0.82 -1.23
N ASP A 68 -13.69 -0.76 0.08
CA ASP A 68 -14.72 0.05 0.71
C ASP A 68 -14.25 1.52 0.81
N ALA A 69 -14.99 2.40 0.12
CA ALA A 69 -14.67 3.83 0.09
C ALA A 69 -14.95 4.52 1.44
N ALA A 70 -16.09 4.21 2.05
CA ALA A 70 -16.48 4.84 3.30
C ALA A 70 -15.59 4.39 4.47
N ALA A 71 -15.28 3.07 4.54
CA ALA A 71 -14.33 2.55 5.50
C ALA A 71 -12.93 3.15 5.32
N THR A 72 -12.49 3.35 4.07
CA THR A 72 -11.20 4.00 3.77
C THR A 72 -11.16 5.44 4.30
N GLU A 73 -12.20 6.23 4.06
CA GLU A 73 -12.28 7.62 4.53
C GLU A 73 -12.30 7.70 6.06
N ALA A 74 -13.10 6.85 6.71
CA ALA A 74 -13.14 6.76 8.16
C ALA A 74 -11.80 6.36 8.77
N ALA A 75 -11.09 5.38 8.17
CA ALA A 75 -9.78 4.95 8.60
C ALA A 75 -8.74 6.07 8.51
N LEU A 76 -8.69 6.79 7.38
CA LEU A 76 -7.77 7.93 7.20
C LEU A 76 -8.03 9.05 8.20
N SER A 77 -9.30 9.35 8.48
CA SER A 77 -9.68 10.36 9.48
C SER A 77 -9.25 9.94 10.90
N ALA A 78 -9.42 8.67 11.25
CA ALA A 78 -8.98 8.15 12.54
C ALA A 78 -7.44 8.19 12.69
N ILE A 79 -6.70 7.87 11.63
CA ILE A 79 -5.23 7.94 11.62
C ILE A 79 -4.77 9.40 11.82
N ASP A 80 -5.36 10.33 11.06
CA ASP A 80 -5.01 11.76 11.17
C ASP A 80 -5.28 12.31 12.59
N ALA A 81 -6.39 11.93 13.19
CA ALA A 81 -6.75 12.35 14.55
C ALA A 81 -5.83 11.77 15.63
N GLN A 82 -5.35 10.54 15.47
CA GLN A 82 -4.56 9.85 16.48
C GLN A 82 -3.05 10.04 16.34
N TYR A 83 -2.54 10.05 15.10
CA TYR A 83 -1.12 10.04 14.80
C TYR A 83 -0.65 11.26 14.00
N GLY A 84 -1.59 12.07 13.49
CA GLY A 84 -1.31 13.16 12.58
C GLY A 84 -1.32 12.74 11.11
N ALA A 85 -0.99 13.69 10.25
CA ALA A 85 -1.08 13.53 8.81
C ALA A 85 -0.16 12.41 8.28
N ILE A 86 -0.69 11.55 7.41
CA ILE A 86 0.07 10.50 6.75
C ILE A 86 1.09 11.14 5.81
N THR A 87 2.37 10.89 6.05
CA THR A 87 3.49 11.39 5.24
C THR A 87 4.12 10.31 4.36
N ILE A 88 3.89 9.03 4.69
CA ILE A 88 4.34 7.89 3.91
C ILE A 88 3.13 6.99 3.62
N LEU A 89 2.83 6.76 2.34
CA LEU A 89 1.77 5.84 1.91
C LEU A 89 2.39 4.70 1.12
N VAL A 90 2.17 3.46 1.56
CA VAL A 90 2.55 2.25 0.84
C VAL A 90 1.30 1.49 0.41
N ASN A 91 0.98 1.56 -0.87
CA ASN A 91 -0.09 0.79 -1.49
C ASN A 91 0.44 -0.60 -1.85
N ASN A 92 0.28 -1.54 -0.91
CA ASN A 92 0.75 -2.92 -1.05
C ASN A 92 -0.40 -3.93 -1.14
N ALA A 93 -1.58 -3.66 -0.57
CA ALA A 93 -2.72 -4.57 -0.63
C ALA A 93 -3.03 -5.00 -2.06
N GLY A 94 -3.24 -6.28 -2.26
CA GLY A 94 -3.54 -6.83 -3.57
C GLY A 94 -3.90 -8.32 -3.49
N ILE A 95 -4.53 -8.79 -4.55
CA ILE A 95 -4.95 -10.18 -4.74
C ILE A 95 -4.55 -10.66 -6.13
N THR A 96 -4.61 -11.97 -6.35
CA THR A 96 -4.57 -12.60 -7.67
C THR A 96 -5.89 -13.31 -7.96
N ARG A 97 -6.27 -13.38 -9.24
CA ARG A 97 -7.39 -14.15 -9.78
C ARG A 97 -6.95 -14.66 -11.13
N ASP A 98 -6.12 -15.70 -11.09
CA ASP A 98 -5.42 -16.20 -12.27
C ASP A 98 -6.37 -17.10 -13.08
N ASN A 99 -6.51 -16.80 -14.35
CA ASN A 99 -7.24 -17.61 -15.33
C ASN A 99 -6.79 -17.28 -16.74
N LEU A 100 -6.83 -18.25 -17.66
CA LEU A 100 -6.57 -17.96 -19.06
C LEU A 100 -7.64 -16.99 -19.60
N LEU A 101 -7.24 -16.05 -20.45
CA LEU A 101 -8.13 -14.97 -20.92
C LEU A 101 -9.45 -15.53 -21.52
N LEU A 102 -9.38 -16.63 -22.27
CA LEU A 102 -10.57 -17.27 -22.86
C LEU A 102 -11.59 -17.77 -21.81
N ARG A 103 -11.15 -18.00 -20.58
CA ARG A 103 -11.97 -18.51 -19.47
C ARG A 103 -12.17 -17.49 -18.36
N MET A 104 -11.45 -16.38 -18.42
CA MET A 104 -11.51 -15.32 -17.42
C MET A 104 -12.88 -14.69 -17.40
N LYS A 105 -13.47 -14.57 -16.21
CA LYS A 105 -14.78 -13.97 -16.01
C LYS A 105 -14.64 -12.49 -15.70
N ASP A 106 -15.69 -11.72 -15.97
CA ASP A 106 -15.72 -10.28 -15.68
C ASP A 106 -15.52 -9.99 -14.18
N ASP A 107 -16.09 -10.82 -13.31
CA ASP A 107 -15.92 -10.68 -11.86
C ASP A 107 -14.47 -10.92 -11.40
N GLU A 108 -13.72 -11.81 -12.06
CA GLU A 108 -12.28 -12.02 -11.80
C GLU A 108 -11.46 -10.80 -12.24
N TRP A 109 -11.80 -10.20 -13.36
CA TRP A 109 -11.20 -8.95 -13.85
C TRP A 109 -11.51 -7.79 -12.92
N ASP A 110 -12.79 -7.56 -12.61
CA ASP A 110 -13.27 -6.46 -11.79
C ASP A 110 -12.72 -6.52 -10.37
N ALA A 111 -12.64 -7.72 -9.77
CA ALA A 111 -12.04 -7.90 -8.45
C ALA A 111 -10.58 -7.44 -8.40
N ILE A 112 -9.80 -7.72 -9.45
CA ILE A 112 -8.40 -7.28 -9.55
C ILE A 112 -8.33 -5.76 -9.68
N MET A 113 -9.12 -5.15 -10.56
CA MET A 113 -9.12 -3.69 -10.73
C MET A 113 -9.59 -2.97 -9.47
N ALA A 114 -10.64 -3.51 -8.81
CA ALA A 114 -11.18 -2.95 -7.57
C ALA A 114 -10.21 -3.02 -6.39
N THR A 115 -9.39 -4.08 -6.31
CA THR A 115 -8.50 -4.29 -5.16
C THR A 115 -7.07 -3.78 -5.41
N ASN A 116 -6.52 -4.02 -6.61
CA ASN A 116 -5.09 -3.75 -6.88
C ASN A 116 -4.82 -2.35 -7.46
N LEU A 117 -5.83 -1.69 -8.06
CA LEU A 117 -5.63 -0.42 -8.75
C LEU A 117 -6.43 0.73 -8.13
N LYS A 118 -7.75 0.57 -8.02
CA LYS A 118 -8.64 1.64 -7.57
C LYS A 118 -8.30 2.17 -6.16
N PRO A 119 -7.93 1.34 -5.17
CA PRO A 119 -7.52 1.82 -3.86
C PRO A 119 -6.24 2.66 -3.88
N ALA A 120 -5.27 2.32 -4.74
CA ALA A 120 -4.04 3.09 -4.87
C ALA A 120 -4.32 4.54 -5.30
N PHE A 121 -5.23 4.73 -6.28
CA PHE A 121 -5.73 6.06 -6.65
C PHE A 121 -6.45 6.75 -5.48
N ARG A 122 -7.39 6.06 -4.81
CA ARG A 122 -8.22 6.63 -3.74
C ARG A 122 -7.37 7.09 -2.56
N LEU A 123 -6.48 6.22 -2.07
CA LEU A 123 -5.61 6.52 -0.95
C LEU A 123 -4.61 7.64 -1.27
N ALA A 124 -3.98 7.59 -2.45
CA ALA A 124 -3.08 8.66 -2.88
C ALA A 124 -3.80 10.01 -2.92
N LYS A 125 -4.97 10.09 -3.56
CA LYS A 125 -5.79 11.32 -3.61
C LYS A 125 -6.12 11.85 -2.22
N ALA A 126 -6.46 10.98 -1.28
CA ALA A 126 -6.87 11.37 0.07
C ALA A 126 -5.72 11.96 0.88
N VAL A 127 -4.50 11.39 0.80
CA VAL A 127 -3.34 11.87 1.56
C VAL A 127 -2.66 13.09 0.94
N LEU A 128 -2.88 13.33 -0.36
CA LEU A 128 -2.19 14.41 -1.09
C LEU A 128 -2.40 15.78 -0.49
N ARG A 129 -3.60 16.12 -0.03
CA ARG A 129 -3.87 17.45 0.54
C ARG A 129 -2.98 17.75 1.74
N GLY A 130 -2.83 16.78 2.64
CA GLY A 130 -1.94 16.87 3.80
C GLY A 130 -0.47 17.00 3.39
N MET A 131 -0.02 16.11 2.50
CA MET A 131 1.34 16.11 1.97
C MET A 131 1.70 17.42 1.25
N MET A 132 0.79 17.97 0.44
CA MET A 132 0.99 19.24 -0.26
C MET A 132 1.09 20.42 0.71
N LYS A 133 0.27 20.45 1.78
CA LYS A 133 0.32 21.47 2.82
C LYS A 133 1.65 21.40 3.59
N ALA A 134 2.09 20.18 3.93
CA ALA A 134 3.36 19.96 4.61
C ALA A 134 4.59 20.14 3.69
N ARG A 135 4.42 20.21 2.36
CA ARG A 135 5.48 20.15 1.35
C ARG A 135 6.42 18.95 1.58
N HIS A 136 5.84 17.85 1.97
CA HIS A 136 6.54 16.59 2.23
C HIS A 136 5.59 15.40 2.06
N GLY A 137 6.03 14.36 1.36
CA GLY A 137 5.27 13.12 1.19
C GLY A 137 6.04 12.07 0.40
N ARG A 138 5.75 10.80 0.70
CA ARG A 138 6.31 9.64 0.01
C ARG A 138 5.18 8.67 -0.30
N ILE A 139 4.90 8.46 -1.58
CA ILE A 139 3.89 7.51 -2.05
C ILE A 139 4.62 6.38 -2.76
N ILE A 140 4.41 5.16 -2.31
CA ILE A 140 5.06 3.96 -2.83
C ILE A 140 3.98 2.98 -3.28
N GLN A 141 4.00 2.64 -4.56
CA GLN A 141 3.14 1.61 -5.14
C GLN A 141 3.91 0.28 -5.19
N ILE A 142 3.32 -0.78 -4.69
CA ILE A 142 3.89 -2.12 -4.87
C ILE A 142 3.32 -2.72 -6.16
N GLY A 143 4.10 -2.55 -7.20
CA GLY A 143 3.87 -3.10 -8.54
C GLY A 143 4.19 -4.59 -8.62
N SER A 144 4.65 -5.02 -9.78
CA SER A 144 5.18 -6.35 -10.05
C SER A 144 5.97 -6.32 -11.36
N VAL A 145 6.97 -7.18 -11.51
CA VAL A 145 7.63 -7.43 -12.80
C VAL A 145 6.62 -7.91 -13.85
N VAL A 146 5.56 -8.61 -13.43
CA VAL A 146 4.47 -9.06 -14.29
C VAL A 146 3.74 -7.90 -14.97
N GLY A 147 3.69 -6.71 -14.36
CA GLY A 147 3.15 -5.51 -14.96
C GLY A 147 3.95 -5.02 -16.18
N SER A 148 5.21 -5.41 -16.31
CA SER A 148 6.07 -5.05 -17.43
C SER A 148 6.28 -6.20 -18.43
N SER A 149 6.41 -7.45 -17.92
CA SER A 149 6.67 -8.62 -18.74
C SER A 149 5.42 -9.36 -19.22
N GLY A 150 4.29 -9.21 -18.51
CA GLY A 150 3.15 -10.11 -18.64
C GLY A 150 3.43 -11.48 -18.02
N ASN A 151 2.37 -12.27 -17.83
CA ASN A 151 2.46 -13.69 -17.49
C ASN A 151 1.19 -14.39 -17.97
N PRO A 152 1.26 -15.58 -18.62
CA PRO A 152 0.10 -16.36 -19.00
C PRO A 152 -0.85 -16.60 -17.82
N GLY A 153 -2.15 -16.41 -18.03
CA GLY A 153 -3.15 -16.55 -16.98
C GLY A 153 -3.32 -15.36 -16.04
N GLN A 154 -2.54 -14.29 -16.22
CA GLN A 154 -2.56 -13.11 -15.36
C GLN A 154 -2.85 -11.80 -16.12
N ALA A 155 -3.65 -11.85 -17.17
CA ALA A 155 -3.95 -10.66 -17.99
C ALA A 155 -4.56 -9.51 -17.16
N ASN A 156 -5.48 -9.82 -16.24
CA ASN A 156 -6.08 -8.87 -15.30
C ASN A 156 -5.04 -8.30 -14.31
N TYR A 157 -4.23 -9.15 -13.70
CA TYR A 157 -3.21 -8.75 -12.74
C TYR A 157 -2.11 -7.92 -13.41
N ALA A 158 -1.61 -8.37 -14.58
CA ALA A 158 -0.63 -7.63 -15.37
C ALA A 158 -1.14 -6.23 -15.75
N ALA A 159 -2.39 -6.14 -16.23
CA ALA A 159 -3.03 -4.87 -16.57
C ALA A 159 -3.09 -3.91 -15.35
N ALA A 160 -3.53 -4.39 -14.19
CA ALA A 160 -3.60 -3.58 -12.97
C ALA A 160 -2.20 -3.10 -12.51
N LYS A 161 -1.20 -3.99 -12.54
CA LYS A 161 0.17 -3.65 -12.12
C LYS A 161 0.87 -2.74 -13.15
N ALA A 162 0.60 -2.89 -14.43
CA ALA A 162 1.06 -1.95 -15.46
C ALA A 162 0.43 -0.57 -15.31
N ALA A 163 -0.88 -0.51 -14.99
CA ALA A 163 -1.58 0.75 -14.75
C ALA A 163 -0.98 1.55 -13.58
N LEU A 164 -0.50 0.87 -12.51
CA LEU A 164 0.21 1.53 -11.41
C LEU A 164 1.48 2.24 -11.86
N LEU A 165 2.19 1.75 -12.87
CA LEU A 165 3.38 2.42 -13.43
C LEU A 165 3.02 3.74 -14.11
N GLY A 166 1.96 3.73 -14.93
CA GLY A 166 1.45 4.94 -15.58
C GLY A 166 0.94 5.97 -14.56
N PHE A 167 0.14 5.50 -13.60
CA PHE A 167 -0.37 6.33 -12.50
C PHE A 167 0.77 6.97 -11.69
N THR A 168 1.78 6.19 -11.32
CA THR A 168 2.96 6.67 -10.58
C THR A 168 3.68 7.79 -11.32
N LYS A 169 3.96 7.60 -12.61
CA LYS A 169 4.68 8.57 -13.44
C LYS A 169 3.90 9.89 -13.58
N SER A 170 2.60 9.81 -13.83
CA SER A 170 1.74 10.98 -13.94
C SER A 170 1.68 11.76 -12.64
N LEU A 171 1.38 11.06 -11.53
CA LEU A 171 1.27 11.71 -10.24
C LEU A 171 2.61 12.31 -9.77
N ALA A 172 3.74 11.65 -10.03
CA ALA A 172 5.06 12.19 -9.69
C ALA A 172 5.33 13.54 -10.36
N GLN A 173 4.91 13.71 -11.61
CA GLN A 173 5.04 14.99 -12.33
C GLN A 173 4.12 16.07 -11.73
N GLU A 174 2.90 15.73 -11.31
CA GLU A 174 1.96 16.68 -10.72
C GLU A 174 2.45 17.25 -9.39
N VAL A 175 3.10 16.42 -8.55
CA VAL A 175 3.37 16.77 -7.15
C VAL A 175 4.85 16.97 -6.81
N GLY A 176 5.76 16.72 -7.75
CA GLY A 176 7.19 16.80 -7.54
C GLY A 176 7.68 18.16 -7.03
N SER A 177 7.09 19.25 -7.53
CA SER A 177 7.40 20.62 -7.08
C SER A 177 7.04 20.88 -5.59
N ARG A 178 6.31 19.99 -4.95
CA ARG A 178 5.90 20.05 -3.55
C ARG A 178 6.73 19.15 -2.65
N ASN A 179 7.88 18.66 -3.11
CA ASN A 179 8.73 17.71 -2.37
C ASN A 179 7.97 16.42 -1.99
N ILE A 180 7.06 16.01 -2.87
CA ILE A 180 6.36 14.73 -2.75
C ILE A 180 6.92 13.81 -3.83
N THR A 181 7.40 12.62 -3.42
CA THR A 181 7.86 11.62 -4.38
C THR A 181 6.82 10.52 -4.52
N VAL A 182 6.66 10.04 -5.75
CA VAL A 182 5.78 8.91 -6.06
C VAL A 182 6.60 7.88 -6.83
N ASN A 183 6.72 6.70 -6.27
CA ASN A 183 7.55 5.63 -6.82
C ASN A 183 6.77 4.32 -6.92
N CYS A 184 7.15 3.49 -7.86
CA CYS A 184 6.63 2.13 -7.98
C CYS A 184 7.79 1.14 -7.86
N VAL A 185 7.70 0.25 -6.88
CA VAL A 185 8.60 -0.88 -6.72
C VAL A 185 7.97 -2.08 -7.41
N ALA A 186 8.69 -2.73 -8.30
CA ALA A 186 8.22 -3.89 -9.05
C ALA A 186 8.95 -5.16 -8.56
N PRO A 187 8.48 -5.83 -7.50
CA PRO A 187 9.09 -7.07 -7.03
C PRO A 187 9.03 -8.16 -8.10
N GLY A 188 10.07 -8.98 -8.14
CA GLY A 188 10.09 -10.25 -8.85
C GLY A 188 9.37 -11.34 -8.04
N PHE A 189 9.79 -12.59 -8.21
CA PHE A 189 9.30 -13.71 -7.40
C PHE A 189 9.90 -13.62 -6.00
N ILE A 190 9.11 -13.17 -5.05
CA ILE A 190 9.46 -13.15 -3.62
C ILE A 190 8.72 -14.30 -2.96
N ASP A 191 9.43 -15.15 -2.20
CA ASP A 191 8.81 -16.26 -1.46
C ASP A 191 7.88 -15.71 -0.35
N THR A 192 6.60 -15.78 -0.62
CA THR A 192 5.51 -15.34 0.26
C THR A 192 4.35 -16.32 0.14
N ASP A 193 3.37 -16.21 1.04
CA ASP A 193 2.13 -17.01 0.96
C ASP A 193 1.33 -16.81 -0.34
N MET A 194 1.61 -15.74 -1.09
CA MET A 194 0.95 -15.48 -2.37
C MET A 194 1.63 -16.19 -3.54
N THR A 195 2.89 -16.60 -3.39
CA THR A 195 3.72 -17.21 -4.44
C THR A 195 3.98 -18.70 -4.21
N ARG A 196 3.53 -19.26 -3.09
CA ARG A 196 3.52 -20.70 -2.76
C ARG A 196 2.23 -21.40 -3.24
#